data_34e5119c2ac729d187350ed7463d2486
#
_entry.id   34e5119c2ac729d187350ed7463d2486
#
_cell.length_a   1.000
_cell.length_b   1.000
_cell.length_c   1.000
_cell.angle_alpha   90.00
_cell.angle_beta   90.00
_cell.angle_gamma   90.00
#
_symmetry.space_group_name_H-M   'P 1'
#
loop_
_entity.id
_entity.type
_entity.pdbx_description
1 polymer ?
#
loop_
_entity_poly.entity_id
_entity_poly.type
_entity_poly.pdbx_seq_one_letter_code
_entity_poly.pdbx_strand_id
1 'polypeptide(L)'
;MWNPIKIEFENLFSHRHSEYTFKNGKCVVIFGENKTDRSLDNNGAGKSTLFEAICIGLTNESLRNIKKDEFINEDADSCKIIFELYNPVKDMRLEIVRQFFRGNKTTKVELYENGAQNTQIVSVLEANKRVLELLGISKEDLLRYYIISQDNHYTFFTASDVEKKEIMNRITSADMIQPVIEELKRRFSEVDTELGVSSDEELTINTKIEAFEEQKRELIENDTTVEQIADLKREILQYQNDIKDRKDKRKQYNELLDTLQEQLKALGAEVDMSKLYAQRKDLRAKLNNSETELSESKRVKSKIERELDGKVICPDCGSEFIPKSELGLTYKEALQLRAESEVEIAKIEKQIESLNKQIADVTKKISAAEEQAEKRATLKQRIENGTRKIASLDHEDELNGKDIARCNSEIEKLTKQKKENTAIVNIDKKLKQLEADRKEQSKKRKEIEARYGMIAFWQFNMGKSGFMTYLANRSVKIIEGITNSYLRKFGVDISVIINGFKVLKSGEVREKIDVFVTNDGITAKPFMAKSGGERGRVMLAGVLGIQHLINMSTDGGGLNFIALDESFSGMDATGQENVIKILEQMGITIMVITQNVSDGFNNENTLRVVKENGVSRYIS
;
A
#
# COMPACT_ATOMS: atom_id res chain seq x y z
N MET A 1 16.57 -2.47 -15.38
CA MET A 1 15.29 -2.18 -16.05
C MET A 1 15.40 -2.48 -17.54
N TRP A 2 14.30 -2.87 -18.14
CA TRP A 2 14.18 -3.10 -19.57
C TRP A 2 13.97 -1.81 -20.32
N ASN A 3 14.74 -1.58 -21.38
CA ASN A 3 14.60 -0.45 -22.30
C ASN A 3 13.94 -0.95 -23.59
N PRO A 4 12.89 -0.31 -24.07
CA PRO A 4 12.38 -0.60 -25.40
C PRO A 4 13.41 -0.16 -26.44
N ILE A 5 13.68 -0.99 -27.43
CA ILE A 5 14.65 -0.72 -28.49
C ILE A 5 13.93 -0.39 -29.79
N LYS A 6 13.12 -1.31 -30.29
CA LYS A 6 12.42 -1.18 -31.56
C LYS A 6 11.06 -1.84 -31.49
N ILE A 7 10.09 -1.25 -32.13
CA ILE A 7 8.82 -1.91 -32.42
C ILE A 7 8.52 -1.78 -33.91
N GLU A 8 8.06 -2.89 -34.48
CA GLU A 8 7.65 -2.97 -35.87
C GLU A 8 6.29 -3.66 -35.92
N PHE A 9 5.40 -3.16 -36.72
CA PHE A 9 4.09 -3.78 -36.89
C PHE A 9 3.56 -3.62 -38.32
N GLU A 10 2.86 -4.64 -38.75
CA GLU A 10 2.22 -4.74 -40.04
C GLU A 10 0.71 -4.93 -39.87
N ASN A 11 -0.06 -4.22 -40.68
CA ASN A 11 -1.52 -4.32 -40.77
C ASN A 11 -2.24 -4.13 -39.41
N LEU A 12 -1.77 -3.17 -38.61
CA LEU A 12 -2.38 -2.80 -37.34
C LEU A 12 -3.20 -1.52 -37.51
N PHE A 13 -4.51 -1.60 -37.31
CA PHE A 13 -5.46 -0.50 -37.56
C PHE A 13 -5.25 0.12 -38.96
N SER A 14 -5.04 1.41 -39.04
CA SER A 14 -4.78 2.13 -40.29
C SER A 14 -3.33 2.05 -40.79
N HIS A 15 -2.42 1.43 -40.05
CA HIS A 15 -1.02 1.26 -40.45
C HIS A 15 -0.85 -0.04 -41.23
N ARG A 16 -0.38 0.03 -42.47
CA ARG A 16 -0.02 -1.15 -43.26
C ARG A 16 1.34 -1.72 -42.87
N HIS A 17 2.32 -0.83 -42.67
CA HIS A 17 3.63 -1.16 -42.12
C HIS A 17 4.16 0.08 -41.42
N SER A 18 4.67 -0.10 -40.21
CA SER A 18 5.35 0.96 -39.46
C SER A 18 6.38 0.37 -38.51
N GLU A 19 7.47 1.10 -38.37
CA GLU A 19 8.52 0.77 -37.40
C GLU A 19 8.88 2.02 -36.61
N TYR A 20 9.30 1.82 -35.38
CA TYR A 20 9.78 2.88 -34.52
C TYR A 20 10.94 2.41 -33.66
N THR A 21 12.06 3.14 -33.72
CA THR A 21 13.23 2.92 -32.84
C THR A 21 13.16 3.90 -31.68
N PHE A 22 13.13 3.37 -30.46
CA PHE A 22 12.98 4.18 -29.27
C PHE A 22 14.23 4.99 -28.96
N LYS A 23 14.04 6.27 -28.64
CA LYS A 23 15.08 7.17 -28.15
C LYS A 23 15.15 7.03 -26.62
N ASN A 24 15.95 6.08 -26.15
CA ASN A 24 16.04 5.76 -24.73
C ASN A 24 16.43 6.98 -23.89
N GLY A 25 15.71 7.18 -22.78
CA GLY A 25 15.92 8.30 -21.87
C GLY A 25 15.47 9.66 -22.40
N LYS A 26 14.71 9.69 -23.50
CA LYS A 26 14.14 10.91 -24.07
C LYS A 26 12.62 10.93 -23.98
N CYS A 27 12.07 12.13 -23.91
CA CYS A 27 10.64 12.34 -24.07
C CYS A 27 10.36 12.65 -25.56
N VAL A 28 9.50 11.85 -26.18
CA VAL A 28 9.10 12.00 -27.57
C VAL A 28 7.64 12.40 -27.64
N VAL A 29 7.35 13.50 -28.32
CA VAL A 29 5.98 14.00 -28.51
C VAL A 29 5.45 13.53 -29.85
N ILE A 30 4.26 12.94 -29.84
CA ILE A 30 3.61 12.35 -31.01
C ILE A 30 2.49 13.27 -31.47
N PHE A 31 2.56 13.68 -32.72
CA PHE A 31 1.54 14.50 -33.38
C PHE A 31 0.86 13.73 -34.50
N GLY A 32 -0.39 14.06 -34.76
CA GLY A 32 -1.12 13.51 -35.88
C GLY A 32 -1.48 14.56 -36.93
N GLU A 33 -1.52 14.14 -38.18
CA GLU A 33 -2.09 14.92 -39.29
C GLU A 33 -2.99 13.99 -40.12
N ASN A 34 -4.26 14.30 -40.17
CA ASN A 34 -5.21 13.52 -40.97
C ASN A 34 -5.47 14.22 -42.31
N LYS A 35 -4.79 13.77 -43.37
CA LYS A 35 -4.99 14.26 -44.73
C LYS A 35 -6.13 13.56 -45.47
N THR A 36 -6.61 12.44 -44.94
CA THR A 36 -7.73 11.70 -45.50
C THR A 36 -9.04 12.39 -45.20
N ASP A 37 -9.21 12.87 -43.98
CA ASP A 37 -10.36 13.63 -43.53
C ASP A 37 -9.92 14.90 -42.80
N ARG A 38 -9.94 16.00 -43.53
CA ARG A 38 -9.52 17.30 -43.02
C ARG A 38 -10.43 17.89 -41.95
N SER A 39 -11.66 17.37 -41.81
CA SER A 39 -12.59 17.80 -40.74
C SER A 39 -12.17 17.29 -39.35
N LEU A 40 -11.35 16.27 -39.30
CA LEU A 40 -10.86 15.66 -38.08
C LEU A 40 -9.50 16.22 -37.61
N ASP A 41 -8.88 17.10 -38.41
CA ASP A 41 -7.56 17.71 -38.13
C ASP A 41 -6.53 16.67 -37.68
N ASN A 42 -6.24 16.65 -36.39
CA ASN A 42 -5.26 15.76 -35.78
C ASN A 42 -5.85 14.43 -35.32
N ASN A 43 -7.18 14.31 -35.31
CA ASN A 43 -7.86 13.12 -34.84
C ASN A 43 -7.93 12.02 -35.90
N GLY A 44 -7.92 10.78 -35.46
CA GLY A 44 -8.00 9.63 -36.38
C GLY A 44 -6.76 9.42 -37.24
N ALA A 45 -5.65 10.15 -37.01
CA ALA A 45 -4.39 9.98 -37.75
C ALA A 45 -3.66 8.66 -37.44
N GLY A 46 -4.04 7.94 -36.37
CA GLY A 46 -3.40 6.70 -35.96
C GLY A 46 -2.29 6.88 -34.90
N LYS A 47 -2.28 8.00 -34.17
CA LYS A 47 -1.29 8.29 -33.10
C LYS A 47 -1.22 7.18 -32.04
N SER A 48 -2.36 6.81 -31.46
CA SER A 48 -2.45 5.83 -30.37
C SER A 48 -2.14 4.40 -30.83
N THR A 49 -2.06 4.15 -32.15
CA THR A 49 -1.70 2.81 -32.68
C THR A 49 -0.33 2.32 -32.20
N LEU A 50 0.62 3.23 -31.95
CA LEU A 50 1.92 2.85 -31.38
C LEU A 50 1.77 2.30 -29.96
N PHE A 51 0.95 2.92 -29.14
CA PHE A 51 0.69 2.45 -27.77
C PHE A 51 -0.09 1.14 -27.76
N GLU A 52 -1.03 0.99 -28.68
CA GLU A 52 -1.72 -0.28 -28.91
C GLU A 52 -0.74 -1.39 -29.32
N ALA A 53 0.17 -1.09 -30.24
CA ALA A 53 1.19 -2.05 -30.69
C ALA A 53 2.09 -2.51 -29.51
N ILE A 54 2.51 -1.57 -28.64
CA ILE A 54 3.29 -1.88 -27.44
C ILE A 54 2.47 -2.77 -26.48
N CYS A 55 1.22 -2.40 -26.20
CA CYS A 55 0.35 -3.17 -25.33
C CYS A 55 0.10 -4.58 -25.87
N ILE A 56 -0.32 -4.68 -27.13
CA ILE A 56 -0.58 -5.97 -27.77
C ILE A 56 0.69 -6.80 -27.85
N GLY A 57 1.84 -6.19 -28.15
CA GLY A 57 3.14 -6.82 -28.15
C GLY A 57 3.51 -7.45 -26.82
N LEU A 58 3.26 -6.77 -25.71
CA LEU A 58 3.57 -7.26 -24.36
C LEU A 58 2.52 -8.22 -23.81
N THR A 59 1.21 -7.95 -24.04
CA THR A 59 0.12 -8.65 -23.33
C THR A 59 -0.76 -9.53 -24.19
N ASN A 60 -0.66 -9.40 -25.52
CA ASN A 60 -1.58 -10.02 -26.50
C ASN A 60 -3.01 -9.41 -26.48
N GLU A 61 -3.21 -8.29 -25.84
CA GLU A 61 -4.52 -7.63 -25.71
C GLU A 61 -4.43 -6.15 -26.08
N SER A 62 -5.52 -5.59 -26.65
CA SER A 62 -5.64 -4.18 -26.98
C SER A 62 -5.96 -3.35 -25.74
N LEU A 63 -5.48 -2.12 -25.68
CA LEU A 63 -5.86 -1.12 -24.66
C LEU A 63 -7.36 -0.85 -24.62
N ARG A 64 -8.04 -0.92 -25.76
CA ARG A 64 -9.46 -0.62 -25.94
C ARG A 64 -10.36 -1.81 -25.64
N ASN A 65 -9.83 -2.95 -25.20
CA ASN A 65 -10.57 -4.18 -24.95
C ASN A 65 -11.43 -4.65 -26.15
N ILE A 66 -10.89 -4.49 -27.35
CA ILE A 66 -11.50 -4.93 -28.62
C ILE A 66 -10.96 -6.31 -29.03
N LYS A 67 -11.69 -6.99 -29.91
CA LYS A 67 -11.30 -8.29 -30.42
C LYS A 67 -10.16 -8.17 -31.45
N LYS A 68 -9.42 -9.25 -31.66
CA LYS A 68 -8.31 -9.29 -32.62
C LYS A 68 -8.70 -8.87 -34.04
N ASP A 69 -9.91 -9.23 -34.48
CA ASP A 69 -10.38 -8.90 -35.82
C ASP A 69 -10.65 -7.40 -36.00
N GLU A 70 -10.85 -6.66 -34.91
CA GLU A 70 -11.12 -5.23 -34.94
C GLU A 70 -9.85 -4.37 -34.98
N PHE A 71 -8.69 -4.91 -34.56
CA PHE A 71 -7.45 -4.19 -34.71
C PHE A 71 -6.61 -4.60 -35.94
N ILE A 72 -6.92 -5.75 -36.58
CA ILE A 72 -6.33 -6.12 -37.87
C ILE A 72 -6.87 -5.16 -38.93
N ASN A 73 -5.98 -4.58 -39.75
CA ASN A 73 -6.35 -3.67 -40.82
C ASN A 73 -7.45 -4.28 -41.71
N GLU A 74 -8.42 -3.46 -42.11
CA GLU A 74 -9.59 -3.94 -42.86
C GLU A 74 -9.22 -4.65 -44.19
N ASP A 75 -8.16 -4.20 -44.84
CA ASP A 75 -7.64 -4.75 -46.10
C ASP A 75 -6.73 -5.98 -45.92
N ALA A 76 -6.57 -6.48 -44.70
CA ALA A 76 -5.60 -7.54 -44.40
C ALA A 76 -6.23 -8.72 -43.65
N ASP A 77 -5.68 -9.91 -43.88
CA ASP A 77 -6.08 -11.17 -43.20
C ASP A 77 -5.24 -11.44 -41.95
N SER A 78 -4.16 -10.71 -41.76
CA SER A 78 -3.26 -10.89 -40.63
C SER A 78 -2.58 -9.59 -40.22
N CYS A 79 -2.22 -9.53 -38.95
CA CYS A 79 -1.40 -8.47 -38.35
C CYS A 79 -0.19 -9.11 -37.69
N LYS A 80 0.96 -8.45 -37.80
CA LYS A 80 2.21 -8.88 -37.16
C LYS A 80 2.77 -7.75 -36.31
N ILE A 81 3.27 -8.09 -35.13
CA ILE A 81 3.96 -7.15 -34.23
C ILE A 81 5.26 -7.79 -33.78
N ILE A 82 6.35 -7.05 -33.90
CA ILE A 82 7.68 -7.42 -33.38
C ILE A 82 8.08 -6.33 -32.40
N PHE A 83 8.39 -6.71 -31.16
CA PHE A 83 8.81 -5.78 -30.15
C PHE A 83 10.11 -6.23 -29.48
N GLU A 84 11.12 -5.39 -29.58
CA GLU A 84 12.45 -5.63 -29.04
C GLU A 84 12.69 -4.81 -27.78
N LEU A 85 13.21 -5.46 -26.73
CA LEU A 85 13.60 -4.85 -25.46
C LEU A 85 15.01 -5.30 -25.08
N TYR A 86 15.71 -4.46 -24.35
CA TYR A 86 17.04 -4.76 -23.82
C TYR A 86 17.15 -4.40 -22.34
N ASN A 87 17.69 -5.31 -21.56
CA ASN A 87 17.98 -5.09 -20.16
C ASN A 87 19.49 -4.98 -19.94
N PRO A 88 20.04 -3.76 -19.72
CA PRO A 88 21.48 -3.58 -19.57
C PRO A 88 22.04 -4.16 -18.26
N VAL A 89 21.21 -4.38 -17.23
CA VAL A 89 21.65 -4.96 -15.96
C VAL A 89 21.85 -6.47 -16.07
N LYS A 90 20.96 -7.11 -16.84
CA LYS A 90 21.00 -8.58 -17.06
C LYS A 90 21.74 -8.96 -18.35
N ASP A 91 22.19 -7.96 -19.13
CA ASP A 91 22.71 -8.10 -20.49
C ASP A 91 21.82 -9.04 -21.34
N MET A 92 20.53 -8.73 -21.35
CA MET A 92 19.52 -9.59 -21.95
C MET A 92 18.70 -8.83 -22.99
N ARG A 93 18.61 -9.37 -24.19
CA ARG A 93 17.72 -8.89 -25.26
C ARG A 93 16.52 -9.82 -25.34
N LEU A 94 15.34 -9.23 -25.39
CA LEU A 94 14.07 -9.93 -25.58
C LEU A 94 13.41 -9.42 -26.86
N GLU A 95 13.10 -10.33 -27.78
CA GLU A 95 12.29 -10.03 -28.95
C GLU A 95 10.98 -10.84 -28.87
N ILE A 96 9.88 -10.16 -29.02
CA ILE A 96 8.52 -10.71 -28.95
C ILE A 96 7.92 -10.58 -30.35
N VAL A 97 7.62 -11.69 -30.99
CA VAL A 97 6.96 -11.72 -32.29
C VAL A 97 5.55 -12.27 -32.12
N ARG A 98 4.55 -11.48 -32.48
CA ARG A 98 3.14 -11.90 -32.44
C ARG A 98 2.55 -11.78 -33.83
N GLN A 99 1.81 -12.80 -34.22
CA GLN A 99 1.07 -12.81 -35.48
C GLN A 99 -0.38 -13.20 -35.23
N PHE A 100 -1.26 -12.29 -35.57
CA PHE A 100 -2.70 -12.44 -35.45
C PHE A 100 -3.31 -12.72 -36.82
N PHE A 101 -4.34 -13.52 -36.82
CA PHE A 101 -5.05 -13.88 -38.03
C PHE A 101 -6.54 -13.61 -37.85
N ARG A 102 -7.21 -13.14 -38.90
CA ARG A 102 -8.62 -12.89 -38.90
C ARG A 102 -9.42 -14.21 -38.73
N GLY A 103 -10.55 -14.12 -38.06
CA GLY A 103 -11.45 -15.24 -37.80
C GLY A 103 -10.91 -16.21 -36.72
N ASN A 104 -11.18 -17.51 -36.91
CA ASN A 104 -10.92 -18.52 -35.86
C ASN A 104 -9.48 -19.05 -35.83
N LYS A 105 -8.56 -18.52 -36.64
CA LYS A 105 -7.15 -18.95 -36.60
C LYS A 105 -6.47 -18.55 -35.32
N THR A 106 -5.64 -19.40 -34.75
CA THR A 106 -4.90 -19.19 -33.52
C THR A 106 -3.80 -18.14 -33.71
N THR A 107 -3.65 -17.23 -32.75
CA THR A 107 -2.51 -16.31 -32.67
C THR A 107 -1.22 -17.10 -32.53
N LYS A 108 -0.20 -16.76 -33.30
CA LYS A 108 1.15 -17.27 -33.12
C LYS A 108 1.97 -16.31 -32.29
N VAL A 109 2.80 -16.85 -31.42
CA VAL A 109 3.74 -16.09 -30.60
C VAL A 109 5.09 -16.79 -30.60
N GLU A 110 6.15 -16.01 -30.75
CA GLU A 110 7.53 -16.49 -30.66
C GLU A 110 8.28 -15.51 -29.75
N LEU A 111 9.06 -16.04 -28.82
CA LEU A 111 9.94 -15.27 -27.96
C LEU A 111 11.38 -15.64 -28.24
N TYR A 112 12.22 -14.62 -28.40
CA TYR A 112 13.66 -14.79 -28.57
C TYR A 112 14.37 -14.12 -27.41
N GLU A 113 15.13 -14.91 -26.67
CA GLU A 113 15.96 -14.46 -25.55
C GLU A 113 17.44 -14.49 -26.01
N ASN A 114 18.08 -13.31 -26.09
CA ASN A 114 19.43 -13.14 -26.65
C ASN A 114 19.59 -13.74 -28.07
N GLY A 115 18.58 -13.59 -28.91
CA GLY A 115 18.57 -14.09 -30.29
C GLY A 115 18.25 -15.58 -30.44
N ALA A 116 18.13 -16.32 -29.33
CA ALA A 116 17.72 -17.73 -29.36
C ALA A 116 16.22 -17.86 -29.10
N GLN A 117 15.51 -18.59 -29.95
CA GLN A 117 14.09 -18.84 -29.77
C GLN A 117 13.85 -19.71 -28.51
N ASN A 118 12.97 -19.26 -27.64
CA ASN A 118 12.55 -20.05 -26.49
C ASN A 118 11.50 -21.09 -26.90
N THR A 119 11.97 -22.29 -27.22
CA THR A 119 11.13 -23.42 -27.71
C THR A 119 10.29 -24.07 -26.59
N GLN A 120 10.49 -23.70 -25.33
CA GLN A 120 9.69 -24.25 -24.23
C GLN A 120 8.32 -23.55 -24.14
N ILE A 121 8.16 -22.39 -24.78
CA ILE A 121 6.92 -21.66 -24.82
C ILE A 121 6.09 -22.11 -26.02
N VAL A 122 5.01 -22.82 -25.75
CA VAL A 122 4.15 -23.44 -26.77
C VAL A 122 2.77 -22.77 -26.89
N SER A 123 2.44 -21.86 -25.98
CA SER A 123 1.14 -21.18 -25.95
C SER A 123 1.25 -19.66 -25.73
N VAL A 124 0.23 -18.93 -26.18
CA VAL A 124 0.11 -17.47 -25.94
C VAL A 124 0.08 -17.16 -24.44
N LEU A 125 -0.57 -18.01 -23.63
CA LEU A 125 -0.66 -17.82 -22.18
C LEU A 125 0.71 -17.91 -21.52
N GLU A 126 1.51 -18.92 -21.87
CA GLU A 126 2.88 -19.10 -21.38
C GLU A 126 3.79 -17.96 -21.82
N ALA A 127 3.65 -17.51 -23.08
CA ALA A 127 4.38 -16.37 -23.59
C ALA A 127 4.06 -15.08 -22.78
N ASN A 128 2.79 -14.80 -22.56
CA ASN A 128 2.36 -13.64 -21.77
C ASN A 128 2.92 -13.71 -20.35
N LYS A 129 2.82 -14.88 -19.70
CA LYS A 129 3.37 -15.09 -18.36
C LYS A 129 4.87 -14.86 -18.34
N ARG A 130 5.61 -15.46 -19.29
CA ARG A 130 7.06 -15.32 -19.39
C ARG A 130 7.51 -13.88 -19.63
N VAL A 131 6.84 -13.16 -20.52
CA VAL A 131 7.14 -11.74 -20.79
C VAL A 131 6.97 -10.90 -19.51
N LEU A 132 5.84 -11.04 -18.81
CA LEU A 132 5.59 -10.30 -17.59
C LEU A 132 6.54 -10.68 -16.44
N GLU A 133 6.89 -11.96 -16.32
CA GLU A 133 7.91 -12.43 -15.37
C GLU A 133 9.30 -11.82 -15.65
N LEU A 134 9.72 -11.78 -16.92
CA LEU A 134 10.99 -11.16 -17.30
C LEU A 134 11.00 -9.67 -17.01
N LEU A 135 9.90 -8.98 -17.28
CA LEU A 135 9.73 -7.57 -16.97
C LEU A 135 9.60 -7.35 -15.46
N GLY A 136 9.11 -8.33 -14.70
CA GLY A 136 8.85 -8.22 -13.27
C GLY A 136 7.73 -7.26 -12.93
N ILE A 137 6.77 -7.09 -13.84
CA ILE A 137 5.58 -6.23 -13.66
C ILE A 137 4.32 -7.04 -13.95
N SER A 138 3.22 -6.69 -13.30
CA SER A 138 1.92 -7.28 -13.62
C SER A 138 1.31 -6.63 -14.87
N LYS A 139 0.36 -7.30 -15.50
CA LYS A 139 -0.40 -6.73 -16.60
C LYS A 139 -1.17 -5.47 -16.16
N GLU A 140 -1.74 -5.52 -14.98
CA GLU A 140 -2.46 -4.40 -14.37
C GLU A 140 -1.55 -3.20 -14.15
N ASP A 141 -0.31 -3.44 -13.70
CA ASP A 141 0.68 -2.36 -13.54
C ASP A 141 1.06 -1.76 -14.88
N LEU A 142 1.28 -2.60 -15.90
CA LEU A 142 1.59 -2.14 -17.25
C LEU A 142 0.52 -1.17 -17.77
N LEU A 143 -0.76 -1.54 -17.62
CA LEU A 143 -1.89 -0.73 -18.10
C LEU A 143 -2.20 0.50 -17.24
N ARG A 144 -1.78 0.51 -15.99
CA ARG A 144 -2.07 1.61 -15.06
C ARG A 144 -0.94 2.61 -14.91
N TYR A 145 0.31 2.17 -15.08
CA TYR A 145 1.48 3.00 -14.77
C TYR A 145 2.51 3.13 -15.88
N TYR A 146 2.37 2.35 -16.95
CA TYR A 146 3.30 2.42 -18.08
C TYR A 146 2.64 2.81 -19.39
N ILE A 147 1.38 2.43 -19.61
CA ILE A 147 0.62 2.80 -20.82
C ILE A 147 -0.71 3.42 -20.38
N ILE A 148 -0.73 4.75 -20.29
CA ILE A 148 -1.88 5.53 -19.85
C ILE A 148 -2.65 5.97 -21.06
N SER A 149 -3.80 5.35 -21.31
CA SER A 149 -4.69 5.70 -22.42
C SER A 149 -5.78 6.67 -21.97
N GLN A 150 -6.39 7.35 -22.95
CA GLN A 150 -7.50 8.28 -22.73
C GLN A 150 -8.69 7.64 -22.00
N ASP A 151 -8.97 6.38 -22.31
CA ASP A 151 -10.10 5.63 -21.75
C ASP A 151 -9.78 4.95 -20.41
N ASN A 152 -8.52 4.87 -20.03
CA ASN A 152 -8.06 4.12 -18.87
C ASN A 152 -7.32 5.03 -17.86
N HIS A 153 -8.08 5.96 -17.26
CA HIS A 153 -7.57 6.89 -16.25
C HIS A 153 -7.56 6.30 -14.82
N TYR A 154 -7.51 4.97 -14.69
CA TYR A 154 -7.44 4.30 -13.40
C TYR A 154 -6.05 4.44 -12.80
N THR A 155 -5.86 5.49 -12.02
CA THR A 155 -4.66 5.68 -11.20
C THR A 155 -4.95 5.31 -9.75
N PHE A 156 -3.92 5.23 -8.94
CA PHE A 156 -4.06 5.03 -7.49
C PHE A 156 -5.09 6.00 -6.86
N PHE A 157 -5.17 7.23 -7.33
CA PHE A 157 -6.05 8.26 -6.75
C PHE A 157 -7.53 8.05 -7.06
N THR A 158 -7.84 7.40 -8.18
CA THR A 158 -9.22 7.12 -8.64
C THR A 158 -9.64 5.68 -8.37
N ALA A 159 -8.71 4.81 -8.04
CA ALA A 159 -8.95 3.41 -7.75
C ALA A 159 -9.85 3.21 -6.52
N SER A 160 -10.54 2.10 -6.45
CA SER A 160 -11.29 1.66 -5.26
C SER A 160 -10.34 1.39 -4.07
N ASP A 161 -10.86 1.36 -2.85
CA ASP A 161 -10.05 1.06 -1.67
C ASP A 161 -9.39 -0.34 -1.75
N VAL A 162 -10.04 -1.30 -2.40
CA VAL A 162 -9.50 -2.65 -2.62
C VAL A 162 -8.29 -2.58 -3.55
N GLU A 163 -8.42 -1.92 -4.69
CA GLU A 163 -7.34 -1.77 -5.67
C GLU A 163 -6.17 -0.95 -5.11
N LYS A 164 -6.45 0.11 -4.36
CA LYS A 164 -5.40 0.88 -3.66
C LYS A 164 -4.58 -0.01 -2.72
N LYS A 165 -5.25 -0.90 -1.98
CA LYS A 165 -4.58 -1.86 -1.10
C LYS A 165 -3.73 -2.87 -1.85
N GLU A 166 -4.19 -3.38 -2.98
CA GLU A 166 -3.41 -4.28 -3.83
C GLU A 166 -2.12 -3.62 -4.31
N ILE A 167 -2.22 -2.35 -4.77
CA ILE A 167 -1.05 -1.56 -5.17
C ILE A 167 -0.07 -1.39 -4.00
N MET A 168 -0.58 -1.04 -2.83
CA MET A 168 0.23 -0.85 -1.63
C MET A 168 0.92 -2.14 -1.18
N ASN A 169 0.20 -3.26 -1.22
CA ASN A 169 0.74 -4.57 -0.87
C ASN A 169 1.90 -4.96 -1.79
N ARG A 170 1.78 -4.70 -3.08
CA ARG A 170 2.86 -4.96 -4.05
C ARG A 170 4.10 -4.10 -3.80
N ILE A 171 3.92 -2.79 -3.58
CA ILE A 171 5.03 -1.86 -3.31
C ILE A 171 5.81 -2.25 -2.05
N THR A 172 5.14 -2.78 -1.03
CA THR A 172 5.78 -3.21 0.23
C THR A 172 6.19 -4.67 0.25
N SER A 173 6.02 -5.38 -0.87
CA SER A 173 6.19 -6.83 -0.92
C SER A 173 5.32 -7.56 0.13
N ALA A 174 4.18 -6.98 0.49
CA ALA A 174 3.22 -7.57 1.42
C ALA A 174 2.69 -8.92 0.90
N ASP A 175 2.74 -9.13 -0.40
CA ASP A 175 2.44 -10.43 -1.04
C ASP A 175 3.37 -11.54 -0.55
N MET A 176 4.61 -11.24 -0.15
CA MET A 176 5.52 -12.21 0.48
C MET A 176 5.05 -12.64 1.88
N ILE A 177 4.21 -11.84 2.52
CA ILE A 177 3.68 -12.11 3.86
C ILE A 177 2.37 -12.88 3.77
N GLN A 178 1.65 -12.77 2.66
CA GLN A 178 0.38 -13.48 2.46
C GLN A 178 0.51 -15.00 2.64
N PRO A 179 1.54 -15.69 2.08
CA PRO A 179 1.77 -17.10 2.35
C PRO A 179 2.01 -17.41 3.84
N VAL A 180 2.68 -16.49 4.56
CA VAL A 180 2.90 -16.63 6.00
C VAL A 180 1.59 -16.52 6.77
N ILE A 181 0.71 -15.57 6.37
CA ILE A 181 -0.61 -15.41 6.98
C ILE A 181 -1.49 -16.65 6.71
N GLU A 182 -1.44 -17.18 5.51
CA GLU A 182 -2.18 -18.41 5.15
C GLU A 182 -1.65 -19.63 5.91
N GLU A 183 -0.34 -19.77 6.02
CA GLU A 183 0.27 -20.82 6.84
C GLU A 183 -0.08 -20.67 8.32
N LEU A 184 -0.07 -19.44 8.85
CA LEU A 184 -0.52 -19.19 10.22
C LEU A 184 -1.99 -19.56 10.42
N LYS A 185 -2.87 -19.26 9.46
CA LYS A 185 -4.29 -19.68 9.52
C LYS A 185 -4.43 -21.19 9.48
N ARG A 186 -3.68 -21.86 8.60
CA ARG A 186 -3.67 -23.32 8.50
C ARG A 186 -3.21 -23.93 9.81
N ARG A 187 -2.09 -23.49 10.36
CA ARG A 187 -1.56 -23.97 11.65
C ARG A 187 -2.49 -23.65 12.81
N PHE A 188 -3.14 -22.49 12.80
CA PHE A 188 -4.13 -22.14 13.80
C PHE A 188 -5.30 -23.14 13.77
N SER A 189 -5.84 -23.44 12.60
CA SER A 189 -6.91 -24.43 12.44
C SER A 189 -6.48 -25.83 12.87
N GLU A 190 -5.24 -26.22 12.58
CA GLU A 190 -4.70 -27.52 13.01
C GLU A 190 -4.59 -27.62 14.54
N VAL A 191 -3.99 -26.60 15.16
CA VAL A 191 -3.84 -26.59 16.62
C VAL A 191 -5.17 -26.39 17.34
N ASP A 192 -6.12 -25.64 16.75
CA ASP A 192 -7.49 -25.52 17.25
C ASP A 192 -8.21 -26.89 17.24
N THR A 193 -8.04 -27.66 16.16
CA THR A 193 -8.53 -29.01 16.04
C THR A 193 -7.86 -29.95 17.06
N GLU A 194 -6.51 -29.87 17.19
CA GLU A 194 -5.78 -30.65 18.21
C GLU A 194 -6.26 -30.33 19.63
N LEU A 195 -6.53 -29.05 19.91
CA LEU A 195 -7.05 -28.61 21.21
C LEU A 195 -8.45 -29.16 21.47
N GLY A 196 -9.30 -29.15 20.44
CA GLY A 196 -10.62 -29.77 20.49
C GLY A 196 -10.55 -31.28 20.83
N VAL A 197 -9.73 -32.00 20.06
CA VAL A 197 -9.52 -33.46 20.30
C VAL A 197 -8.96 -33.72 21.70
N SER A 198 -7.97 -32.94 22.14
CA SER A 198 -7.38 -33.08 23.47
C SER A 198 -8.40 -32.78 24.58
N SER A 199 -9.32 -31.83 24.34
CA SER A 199 -10.43 -31.55 25.26
C SER A 199 -11.43 -32.70 25.34
N ASP A 200 -11.77 -33.31 24.21
CA ASP A 200 -12.67 -34.45 24.14
C ASP A 200 -12.06 -35.70 24.79
N GLU A 201 -10.76 -35.91 24.61
CA GLU A 201 -10.03 -37.00 25.28
C GLU A 201 -10.00 -36.79 26.81
N GLU A 202 -9.73 -35.57 27.28
CA GLU A 202 -9.75 -35.23 28.71
C GLU A 202 -11.17 -35.41 29.28
N LEU A 203 -12.19 -34.97 28.54
CA LEU A 203 -13.60 -35.20 28.91
C LEU A 203 -13.93 -36.70 28.99
N THR A 204 -13.45 -37.46 28.00
CA THR A 204 -13.64 -38.92 27.97
C THR A 204 -12.97 -39.61 29.18
N ILE A 205 -11.76 -39.20 29.54
CA ILE A 205 -11.06 -39.71 30.71
C ILE A 205 -11.82 -39.33 31.99
N ASN A 206 -12.24 -38.07 32.10
CA ASN A 206 -13.00 -37.59 33.24
C ASN A 206 -14.33 -38.34 33.40
N THR A 207 -15.08 -38.56 32.30
CA THR A 207 -16.32 -39.34 32.29
C THR A 207 -16.08 -40.79 32.72
N LYS A 208 -14.95 -41.41 32.29
CA LYS A 208 -14.58 -42.76 32.77
C LYS A 208 -14.23 -42.77 34.25
N ILE A 209 -13.49 -41.76 34.72
CA ILE A 209 -13.17 -41.61 36.14
C ILE A 209 -14.45 -41.47 36.92
N GLU A 210 -15.38 -40.59 36.51
CA GLU A 210 -16.70 -40.43 37.14
C GLU A 210 -17.50 -41.73 37.17
N ALA A 211 -17.55 -42.47 36.05
CA ALA A 211 -18.25 -43.75 35.95
C ALA A 211 -17.64 -44.82 36.88
N PHE A 212 -16.29 -44.90 36.96
CA PHE A 212 -15.64 -45.82 37.87
C PHE A 212 -15.76 -45.38 39.33
N GLU A 213 -15.76 -44.09 39.60
CA GLU A 213 -16.04 -43.55 40.93
C GLU A 213 -17.49 -43.84 41.36
N GLU A 214 -18.48 -43.71 40.45
CA GLU A 214 -19.85 -44.06 40.67
C GLU A 214 -19.98 -45.56 40.96
N GLN A 215 -19.38 -46.40 40.11
CA GLN A 215 -19.37 -47.84 40.30
C GLN A 215 -18.69 -48.26 41.63
N LYS A 216 -17.62 -47.53 42.00
CA LYS A 216 -16.96 -47.68 43.28
C LYS A 216 -17.91 -47.28 44.43
N ARG A 217 -18.66 -46.19 44.31
CA ARG A 217 -19.66 -45.73 45.28
C ARG A 217 -20.76 -46.74 45.44
N GLU A 218 -21.38 -47.23 44.35
CA GLU A 218 -22.41 -48.27 44.42
C GLU A 218 -21.92 -49.53 45.08
N LEU A 219 -20.69 -49.96 44.82
CA LEU A 219 -20.08 -51.11 45.48
C LEU A 219 -19.74 -50.83 46.93
N ILE A 220 -19.53 -49.60 47.31
CA ILE A 220 -19.16 -49.10 48.60
C ILE A 220 -20.41 -48.80 49.44
N GLU A 221 -21.54 -48.36 48.88
CA GLU A 221 -22.86 -48.27 49.53
C GLU A 221 -23.32 -49.60 49.96
N ASN A 222 -22.88 -50.70 49.32
CA ASN A 222 -23.16 -52.08 49.76
C ASN A 222 -22.13 -52.61 50.76
N ASP A 223 -20.96 -51.99 50.98
CA ASP A 223 -19.94 -52.47 51.93
C ASP A 223 -18.90 -51.39 52.30
N THR A 224 -18.84 -50.98 53.56
CA THR A 224 -17.75 -50.23 54.26
C THR A 224 -17.65 -48.71 54.23
N THR A 225 -17.83 -48.13 55.38
CA THR A 225 -17.91 -46.72 55.70
C THR A 225 -16.56 -46.01 55.97
N VAL A 226 -15.48 -46.71 56.33
CA VAL A 226 -14.24 -46.06 56.84
C VAL A 226 -13.28 -45.60 55.74
N GLU A 227 -13.04 -46.42 54.70
CA GLU A 227 -12.17 -46.04 53.55
C GLU A 227 -12.79 -44.98 52.71
N GLN A 228 -14.10 -45.00 52.55
CA GLN A 228 -14.84 -43.98 51.76
C GLN A 228 -14.72 -42.58 52.32
N ILE A 229 -14.88 -42.47 53.63
CA ILE A 229 -14.74 -41.18 54.31
C ILE A 229 -13.31 -40.64 54.17
N ALA A 230 -12.30 -41.51 54.11
CA ALA A 230 -10.92 -41.15 53.94
C ALA A 230 -10.61 -40.61 52.49
N ASP A 231 -11.26 -41.23 51.47
CA ASP A 231 -11.09 -40.83 50.09
C ASP A 231 -11.77 -39.49 49.76
N LEU A 232 -13.02 -39.32 50.20
CA LEU A 232 -13.73 -38.05 50.09
C LEU A 232 -12.99 -36.88 50.81
N LYS A 233 -12.36 -37.20 51.97
CA LYS A 233 -11.52 -36.20 52.65
C LYS A 233 -10.25 -35.84 51.86
N ARG A 234 -9.65 -36.78 51.09
CA ARG A 234 -8.52 -36.49 50.20
C ARG A 234 -8.94 -35.62 49.02
N GLU A 235 -10.08 -35.88 48.40
CA GLU A 235 -10.63 -35.05 47.33
C GLU A 235 -10.89 -33.61 47.79
N ILE A 236 -11.52 -33.45 48.97
CA ILE A 236 -11.72 -32.10 49.54
C ILE A 236 -10.39 -31.37 49.71
N LEU A 237 -9.36 -32.07 50.18
CA LEU A 237 -8.02 -31.47 50.37
C LEU A 237 -7.41 -31.04 49.02
N GLN A 238 -7.62 -31.86 47.99
CA GLN A 238 -7.15 -31.52 46.62
C GLN A 238 -7.86 -30.29 46.06
N TYR A 239 -9.18 -30.22 46.11
CA TYR A 239 -9.94 -29.05 45.70
C TYR A 239 -9.56 -27.79 46.50
N GLN A 240 -9.29 -27.94 47.77
CA GLN A 240 -8.80 -26.85 48.63
C GLN A 240 -7.40 -26.37 48.19
N ASN A 241 -6.50 -27.28 47.81
CA ASN A 241 -5.19 -26.94 47.31
C ASN A 241 -5.28 -26.25 45.95
N ASP A 242 -6.14 -26.74 45.05
CA ASP A 242 -6.36 -26.14 43.74
C ASP A 242 -6.90 -24.69 43.84
N ILE A 243 -7.84 -24.47 44.78
CA ILE A 243 -8.35 -23.12 45.10
C ILE A 243 -7.23 -22.24 45.65
N LYS A 244 -6.37 -22.80 46.49
CA LYS A 244 -5.22 -22.07 47.06
C LYS A 244 -4.23 -21.68 45.97
N ASP A 245 -3.86 -22.59 45.10
CA ASP A 245 -2.92 -22.32 44.00
C ASP A 245 -3.48 -21.29 43.01
N ARG A 246 -4.79 -21.37 42.74
CA ARG A 246 -5.46 -20.35 41.92
C ARG A 246 -5.55 -19.00 42.63
N LYS A 247 -5.68 -18.96 43.93
CA LYS A 247 -5.66 -17.73 44.71
C LYS A 247 -4.31 -17.00 44.58
N ASP A 248 -3.21 -17.74 44.62
CA ASP A 248 -1.87 -17.15 44.44
C ASP A 248 -1.66 -16.63 43.01
N LYS A 249 -2.12 -17.37 42.00
CA LYS A 249 -2.15 -16.92 40.62
C LYS A 249 -2.99 -15.66 40.45
N ARG A 250 -4.16 -15.60 41.05
CA ARG A 250 -5.05 -14.44 41.01
C ARG A 250 -4.40 -13.21 41.60
N LYS A 251 -3.68 -13.42 42.73
CA LYS A 251 -2.89 -12.35 43.35
C LYS A 251 -1.85 -11.77 42.37
N GLN A 252 -1.10 -12.65 41.69
CA GLN A 252 -0.08 -12.23 40.69
C GLN A 252 -0.74 -11.46 39.52
N TYR A 253 -1.88 -11.96 39.03
CA TYR A 253 -2.59 -11.25 37.95
C TYR A 253 -3.13 -9.90 38.41
N ASN A 254 -3.63 -9.78 39.65
CA ASN A 254 -4.08 -8.50 40.20
C ASN A 254 -2.92 -7.52 40.33
N GLU A 255 -1.78 -7.96 40.90
CA GLU A 255 -0.59 -7.14 41.00
C GLU A 255 -0.10 -6.66 39.61
N LEU A 256 -0.17 -7.57 38.61
CA LEU A 256 0.14 -7.21 37.24
C LEU A 256 -0.85 -6.19 36.66
N LEU A 257 -2.16 -6.39 36.91
CA LEU A 257 -3.21 -5.46 36.45
C LEU A 257 -3.07 -4.10 37.10
N ASP A 258 -2.77 -4.04 38.40
CA ASP A 258 -2.52 -2.79 39.11
C ASP A 258 -1.33 -2.05 38.47
N THR A 259 -0.24 -2.78 38.22
CA THR A 259 0.93 -2.21 37.54
C THR A 259 0.62 -1.69 36.14
N LEU A 260 -0.17 -2.44 35.35
CA LEU A 260 -0.58 -2.04 34.00
C LEU A 260 -1.53 -0.82 34.05
N GLN A 261 -2.43 -0.77 35.06
CA GLN A 261 -3.34 0.36 35.26
C GLN A 261 -2.56 1.61 35.68
N GLU A 262 -1.57 1.47 36.55
CA GLU A 262 -0.66 2.58 36.90
C GLU A 262 0.11 3.08 35.70
N GLN A 263 0.66 2.17 34.87
CA GLN A 263 1.32 2.53 33.63
C GLN A 263 0.37 3.25 32.66
N LEU A 264 -0.88 2.80 32.58
CA LEU A 264 -1.90 3.45 31.76
C LEU A 264 -2.24 4.85 32.27
N LYS A 265 -2.34 5.03 33.61
CA LYS A 265 -2.54 6.32 34.25
C LYS A 265 -1.34 7.26 34.04
N ALA A 266 -0.12 6.74 34.15
CA ALA A 266 1.11 7.50 33.97
C ALA A 266 1.26 8.08 32.54
N LEU A 267 0.62 7.50 31.55
CA LEU A 267 0.56 8.04 30.19
C LEU A 267 -0.26 9.35 30.09
N GLY A 268 -0.92 9.77 31.18
CA GLY A 268 -1.66 11.03 31.24
C GLY A 268 -2.96 11.02 30.41
N ALA A 269 -3.46 12.18 30.08
CA ALA A 269 -4.66 12.31 29.27
C ALA A 269 -4.37 12.00 27.79
N GLU A 270 -5.38 11.59 27.08
CA GLU A 270 -5.29 11.39 25.63
C GLU A 270 -5.05 12.73 24.93
N VAL A 271 -4.04 12.78 24.12
CA VAL A 271 -3.70 14.00 23.40
C VAL A 271 -4.68 14.20 22.26
N ASP A 272 -5.30 15.36 22.24
CA ASP A 272 -6.18 15.74 21.14
C ASP A 272 -5.37 15.98 19.86
N MET A 273 -5.21 14.91 19.10
CA MET A 273 -4.49 14.94 17.83
C MET A 273 -5.07 15.94 16.84
N SER A 274 -6.39 16.19 16.91
CA SER A 274 -7.07 17.09 15.98
C SER A 274 -6.53 18.52 16.08
N LYS A 275 -6.21 18.95 17.29
CA LYS A 275 -5.61 20.28 17.54
C LYS A 275 -4.20 20.39 16.97
N LEU A 276 -3.39 19.34 17.14
CA LEU A 276 -2.03 19.34 16.60
C LEU A 276 -2.02 19.32 15.07
N TYR A 277 -2.91 18.54 14.47
CA TYR A 277 -3.09 18.54 13.01
C TYR A 277 -3.61 19.89 12.49
N ALA A 278 -4.57 20.49 13.20
CA ALA A 278 -5.06 21.83 12.87
C ALA A 278 -3.94 22.88 12.95
N GLN A 279 -3.13 22.82 14.01
CA GLN A 279 -1.99 23.72 14.18
C GLN A 279 -0.95 23.56 13.08
N ARG A 280 -0.61 22.32 12.72
CA ARG A 280 0.30 22.06 11.59
C ARG A 280 -0.25 22.56 10.27
N LYS A 281 -1.57 22.41 10.06
CA LYS A 281 -2.26 22.91 8.86
C LYS A 281 -2.19 24.43 8.77
N ASP A 282 -2.47 25.13 9.89
CA ASP A 282 -2.37 26.60 9.95
C ASP A 282 -0.96 27.09 9.66
N LEU A 283 0.05 26.46 10.29
CA LEU A 283 1.44 26.81 10.05
C LEU A 283 1.88 26.58 8.59
N ARG A 284 1.41 25.49 7.98
CA ARG A 284 1.67 25.25 6.55
C ARG A 284 0.99 26.26 5.64
N ALA A 285 -0.23 26.67 6.00
CA ALA A 285 -0.92 27.74 5.28
C ALA A 285 -0.11 29.05 5.32
N LYS A 286 0.39 29.42 6.52
CA LYS A 286 1.24 30.59 6.69
C LYS A 286 2.55 30.49 5.92
N LEU A 287 3.16 29.30 5.93
CA LEU A 287 4.38 29.04 5.18
C LEU A 287 4.18 29.29 3.67
N ASN A 288 3.12 28.66 3.10
CA ASN A 288 2.83 28.81 1.68
C ASN A 288 2.54 30.28 1.29
N ASN A 289 1.85 31.03 2.16
CA ASN A 289 1.66 32.45 1.92
C ASN A 289 3.00 33.20 1.87
N SER A 290 3.88 32.95 2.85
CA SER A 290 5.21 33.57 2.86
C SER A 290 6.07 33.14 1.67
N GLU A 291 5.97 31.90 1.22
CA GLU A 291 6.67 31.41 0.01
C GLU A 291 6.15 32.10 -1.27
N THR A 292 4.83 32.33 -1.33
CA THR A 292 4.21 33.10 -2.42
C THR A 292 4.70 34.54 -2.42
N GLU A 293 4.66 35.21 -1.25
CA GLU A 293 5.17 36.57 -1.08
C GLU A 293 6.65 36.67 -1.46
N LEU A 294 7.46 35.66 -1.06
CA LEU A 294 8.87 35.59 -1.45
C LEU A 294 9.05 35.52 -2.97
N SER A 295 8.24 34.68 -3.61
CA SER A 295 8.27 34.54 -5.08
C SER A 295 7.91 35.82 -5.79
N GLU A 296 6.87 36.51 -5.31
CA GLU A 296 6.45 37.81 -5.84
C GLU A 296 7.53 38.86 -5.65
N SER A 297 8.09 38.96 -4.44
CA SER A 297 9.16 39.91 -4.12
C SER A 297 10.42 39.64 -4.97
N LYS A 298 10.80 38.38 -5.15
CA LYS A 298 11.91 38.00 -6.04
C LYS A 298 11.63 38.36 -7.51
N ARG A 299 10.37 38.21 -7.94
CA ARG A 299 9.96 38.60 -9.31
C ARG A 299 10.03 40.11 -9.51
N VAL A 300 9.58 40.87 -8.50
CA VAL A 300 9.69 42.34 -8.53
C VAL A 300 11.16 42.76 -8.61
N LYS A 301 12.00 42.22 -7.73
CA LYS A 301 13.45 42.47 -7.74
C LYS A 301 14.06 42.18 -9.11
N SER A 302 13.74 40.99 -9.69
CA SER A 302 14.26 40.61 -11.01
C SER A 302 13.83 41.55 -12.15
N LYS A 303 12.63 42.14 -12.05
CA LYS A 303 12.21 43.18 -13.02
C LYS A 303 13.03 44.46 -12.87
N ILE A 304 13.23 44.88 -11.64
CA ILE A 304 14.03 46.08 -11.34
C ILE A 304 15.50 45.88 -11.77
N GLU A 305 16.06 44.71 -11.53
CA GLU A 305 17.43 44.37 -11.94
C GLU A 305 17.60 44.43 -13.46
N ARG A 306 16.61 43.90 -14.23
CA ARG A 306 16.62 43.99 -15.69
C ARG A 306 16.57 45.43 -16.17
N GLU A 307 15.84 46.29 -15.49
CA GLU A 307 15.85 47.72 -15.84
C GLU A 307 17.19 48.38 -15.53
N LEU A 308 17.79 48.04 -14.39
CA LEU A 308 19.11 48.53 -14.02
C LEU A 308 20.22 48.06 -14.97
N ASP A 309 20.09 46.84 -15.52
CA ASP A 309 21.02 46.33 -16.55
C ASP A 309 20.93 47.10 -17.87
N GLY A 310 19.78 47.70 -18.14
CA GLY A 310 19.56 48.58 -19.32
C GLY A 310 20.03 50.02 -19.18
N LYS A 311 20.77 50.31 -18.10
CA LYS A 311 21.30 51.66 -17.86
C LYS A 311 22.26 52.13 -18.95
N VAL A 312 22.21 53.37 -19.22
CA VAL A 312 23.13 54.08 -20.12
C VAL A 312 23.78 55.23 -19.37
N ILE A 313 25.03 55.47 -19.66
CA ILE A 313 25.75 56.62 -19.10
C ILE A 313 25.64 57.77 -20.08
N CYS A 314 25.17 58.90 -19.63
CA CYS A 314 25.12 60.11 -20.45
C CYS A 314 26.55 60.53 -20.86
N PRO A 315 26.84 60.68 -22.16
CA PRO A 315 28.17 61.03 -22.61
C PRO A 315 28.57 62.47 -22.24
N ASP A 316 27.59 63.32 -21.96
CA ASP A 316 27.87 64.77 -21.73
C ASP A 316 28.06 65.10 -20.23
N CYS A 317 27.35 64.40 -19.32
CA CYS A 317 27.38 64.70 -17.88
C CYS A 317 27.79 63.53 -17.00
N GLY A 318 27.97 62.34 -17.54
CA GLY A 318 28.36 61.15 -16.79
C GLY A 318 27.26 60.57 -15.87
N SER A 319 26.04 61.09 -15.92
CA SER A 319 24.93 60.55 -15.10
C SER A 319 24.42 59.24 -15.64
N GLU A 320 24.17 58.32 -14.80
CA GLU A 320 23.52 57.05 -15.15
C GLU A 320 22.00 57.21 -15.20
N PHE A 321 21.36 56.75 -16.25
CA PHE A 321 19.91 56.76 -16.42
C PHE A 321 19.42 55.57 -17.25
N ILE A 322 18.16 55.26 -17.13
CA ILE A 322 17.50 54.21 -17.89
C ILE A 322 16.74 54.87 -19.06
N PRO A 323 17.17 54.71 -20.35
CA PRO A 323 16.59 55.46 -21.47
C PRO A 323 15.13 55.10 -21.77
N LYS A 324 14.69 53.91 -21.37
CA LYS A 324 13.35 53.40 -21.64
C LYS A 324 12.93 52.47 -20.52
N SER A 325 12.53 53.06 -19.39
CA SER A 325 12.04 52.30 -18.27
C SER A 325 10.62 51.80 -18.57
N GLU A 326 10.40 50.49 -18.51
CA GLU A 326 9.08 49.89 -18.61
C GLU A 326 8.29 50.09 -17.32
N LEU A 327 8.96 50.29 -16.18
CA LEU A 327 8.39 50.54 -14.88
C LEU A 327 8.22 52.03 -14.55
N GLY A 328 8.67 52.91 -15.43
CA GLY A 328 8.59 54.37 -15.26
C GLY A 328 9.51 54.92 -14.14
N LEU A 329 10.57 54.19 -13.82
CA LEU A 329 11.46 54.54 -12.71
C LEU A 329 12.73 55.26 -13.22
N THR A 330 13.20 56.21 -12.45
CA THR A 330 14.55 56.73 -12.63
C THR A 330 15.60 55.76 -12.11
N TYR A 331 16.84 55.85 -12.60
CA TYR A 331 17.92 54.98 -12.15
C TYR A 331 18.10 54.95 -10.62
N LYS A 332 17.98 56.13 -9.99
CA LYS A 332 18.11 56.26 -8.56
C LYS A 332 16.95 55.57 -7.79
N GLU A 333 15.74 55.72 -8.29
CA GLU A 333 14.56 55.05 -7.73
C GLU A 333 14.62 53.54 -7.91
N ALA A 334 15.11 53.06 -9.06
CA ALA A 334 15.30 51.63 -9.31
C ALA A 334 16.36 51.03 -8.36
N LEU A 335 17.47 51.75 -8.09
CA LEU A 335 18.47 51.32 -7.10
C LEU A 335 17.90 51.27 -5.68
N GLN A 336 17.11 52.25 -5.29
CA GLN A 336 16.49 52.30 -3.97
C GLN A 336 15.46 51.16 -3.85
N LEU A 337 14.63 50.98 -4.84
CA LEU A 337 13.59 49.96 -4.82
C LEU A 337 14.19 48.54 -4.83
N ARG A 338 15.36 48.36 -5.50
CA ARG A 338 16.12 47.11 -5.42
C ARG A 338 16.58 46.81 -4.00
N ALA A 339 17.17 47.83 -3.33
CA ALA A 339 17.64 47.66 -1.96
C ALA A 339 16.48 47.38 -0.98
N GLU A 340 15.35 48.06 -1.15
CA GLU A 340 14.13 47.78 -0.37
C GLU A 340 13.61 46.36 -0.58
N SER A 341 13.61 45.89 -1.85
CA SER A 341 13.23 44.51 -2.20
C SER A 341 14.17 43.49 -1.57
N GLU A 342 15.46 43.75 -1.49
CA GLU A 342 16.44 42.86 -0.84
C GLU A 342 16.17 42.71 0.67
N VAL A 343 15.86 43.82 1.31
CA VAL A 343 15.51 43.79 2.75
C VAL A 343 14.21 43.02 3.01
N GLU A 344 13.21 43.25 2.15
CA GLU A 344 11.92 42.53 2.29
C GLU A 344 12.08 41.04 2.02
N ILE A 345 12.81 40.66 0.99
CA ILE A 345 13.13 39.24 0.71
C ILE A 345 13.82 38.59 1.91
N ALA A 346 14.86 39.24 2.48
CA ALA A 346 15.57 38.71 3.64
C ALA A 346 14.67 38.55 4.87
N LYS A 347 13.71 39.43 5.04
CA LYS A 347 12.72 39.36 6.11
C LYS A 347 11.77 38.17 5.93
N ILE A 348 11.25 37.99 4.73
CA ILE A 348 10.36 36.86 4.40
C ILE A 348 11.11 35.54 4.51
N GLU A 349 12.36 35.46 4.07
CA GLU A 349 13.18 34.24 4.19
C GLU A 349 13.39 33.83 5.66
N LYS A 350 13.64 34.79 6.56
CA LYS A 350 13.68 34.53 8.02
C LYS A 350 12.34 34.03 8.57
N GLN A 351 11.25 34.57 8.05
CA GLN A 351 9.91 34.16 8.48
C GLN A 351 9.61 32.72 8.03
N ILE A 352 9.98 32.36 6.81
CA ILE A 352 9.89 31.00 6.27
C ILE A 352 10.74 30.03 7.11
N GLU A 353 11.96 30.40 7.47
CA GLU A 353 12.82 29.58 8.32
C GLU A 353 12.18 29.32 9.70
N SER A 354 11.62 30.38 10.31
CA SER A 354 10.90 30.26 11.58
C SER A 354 9.67 29.34 11.49
N LEU A 355 8.87 29.49 10.43
CA LEU A 355 7.69 28.66 10.20
C LEU A 355 8.06 27.19 9.96
N ASN A 356 9.11 26.93 9.21
CA ASN A 356 9.62 25.60 9.01
C ASN A 356 10.04 24.92 10.32
N LYS A 357 10.69 25.68 11.20
CA LYS A 357 11.06 25.20 12.54
C LYS A 357 9.83 24.85 13.38
N GLN A 358 8.84 25.73 13.37
CA GLN A 358 7.57 25.49 14.08
C GLN A 358 6.81 24.27 13.53
N ILE A 359 6.79 24.09 12.21
CA ILE A 359 6.19 22.91 11.57
C ILE A 359 6.92 21.64 11.99
N ALA A 360 8.25 21.66 12.04
CA ALA A 360 9.06 20.55 12.50
C ALA A 360 8.76 20.19 13.96
N ASP A 361 8.64 21.21 14.83
CA ASP A 361 8.31 21.02 16.25
C ASP A 361 6.90 20.42 16.44
N VAL A 362 5.91 20.92 15.71
CA VAL A 362 4.54 20.36 15.77
C VAL A 362 4.51 18.94 15.20
N THR A 363 5.25 18.68 14.13
CA THR A 363 5.34 17.32 13.56
C THR A 363 5.95 16.34 14.55
N LYS A 364 6.98 16.78 15.29
CA LYS A 364 7.58 15.96 16.36
C LYS A 364 6.60 15.69 17.51
N LYS A 365 5.76 16.66 17.84
CA LYS A 365 4.69 16.50 18.85
C LYS A 365 3.62 15.51 18.37
N ILE A 366 3.27 15.54 17.08
CA ILE A 366 2.32 14.60 16.49
C ILE A 366 2.87 13.18 16.62
N SER A 367 4.10 12.93 16.17
CA SER A 367 4.67 11.58 16.24
C SER A 367 4.81 11.07 17.68
N ALA A 368 5.13 11.94 18.63
CA ALA A 368 5.15 11.56 20.04
C ALA A 368 3.75 11.20 20.58
N ALA A 369 2.72 11.92 20.16
CA ALA A 369 1.34 11.62 20.56
C ALA A 369 0.82 10.33 19.91
N GLU A 370 1.20 10.04 18.66
CA GLU A 370 0.89 8.76 17.98
C GLU A 370 1.51 7.58 18.74
N GLU A 371 2.78 7.70 19.10
CA GLU A 371 3.46 6.67 19.90
C GLU A 371 2.80 6.43 21.28
N GLN A 372 2.35 7.52 21.91
CA GLN A 372 1.62 7.41 23.18
C GLN A 372 0.26 6.72 23.01
N ALA A 373 -0.46 7.01 21.94
CA ALA A 373 -1.75 6.39 21.66
C ALA A 373 -1.62 4.87 21.43
N GLU A 374 -0.59 4.46 20.70
CA GLU A 374 -0.27 3.04 20.46
C GLU A 374 0.07 2.30 21.77
N LYS A 375 0.94 2.88 22.59
CA LYS A 375 1.28 2.33 23.91
C LYS A 375 0.04 2.17 24.80
N ARG A 376 -0.87 3.16 24.75
CA ARG A 376 -2.13 3.13 25.51
C ARG A 376 -3.06 2.01 25.04
N ALA A 377 -3.21 1.82 23.73
CA ALA A 377 -4.01 0.76 23.15
C ALA A 377 -3.49 -0.63 23.57
N THR A 378 -2.18 -0.83 23.51
CA THR A 378 -1.51 -2.07 23.94
C THR A 378 -1.74 -2.36 25.43
N LEU A 379 -1.64 -1.34 26.29
CA LEU A 379 -1.89 -1.51 27.72
C LEU A 379 -3.35 -1.85 28.01
N LYS A 380 -4.31 -1.19 27.37
CA LYS A 380 -5.74 -1.51 27.51
C LYS A 380 -6.03 -2.96 27.14
N GLN A 381 -5.48 -3.43 26.03
CA GLN A 381 -5.66 -4.83 25.59
C GLN A 381 -5.07 -5.84 26.61
N ARG A 382 -3.88 -5.55 27.16
CA ARG A 382 -3.28 -6.40 28.18
C ARG A 382 -4.08 -6.44 29.47
N ILE A 383 -4.66 -5.31 29.89
CA ILE A 383 -5.55 -5.21 31.04
C ILE A 383 -6.79 -6.07 30.81
N GLU A 384 -7.44 -5.95 29.64
CA GLU A 384 -8.62 -6.74 29.31
C GLU A 384 -8.33 -8.25 29.32
N ASN A 385 -7.22 -8.67 28.74
CA ASN A 385 -6.80 -10.06 28.75
C ASN A 385 -6.52 -10.58 30.18
N GLY A 386 -5.89 -9.77 31.00
CA GLY A 386 -5.68 -10.08 32.42
C GLY A 386 -6.99 -10.24 33.19
N THR A 387 -7.92 -9.33 32.97
CA THR A 387 -9.25 -9.36 33.59
C THR A 387 -10.04 -10.61 33.19
N ARG A 388 -10.01 -10.96 31.89
CA ARG A 388 -10.64 -12.21 31.41
C ARG A 388 -10.04 -13.45 32.09
N LYS A 389 -8.71 -13.44 32.30
CA LYS A 389 -8.02 -14.57 32.94
C LYS A 389 -8.42 -14.70 34.40
N ILE A 390 -8.56 -13.60 35.13
CA ILE A 390 -9.06 -13.62 36.53
C ILE A 390 -10.48 -14.18 36.57
N ALA A 391 -11.39 -13.72 35.70
CA ALA A 391 -12.76 -14.21 35.64
C ALA A 391 -12.83 -15.71 35.36
N SER A 392 -11.91 -16.24 34.54
CA SER A 392 -11.82 -17.71 34.33
C SER A 392 -11.42 -18.44 35.59
N LEU A 393 -10.45 -17.93 36.36
CA LEU A 393 -10.01 -18.54 37.62
C LEU A 393 -11.13 -18.50 38.70
N ASP A 394 -11.90 -17.40 38.72
CA ASP A 394 -13.05 -17.28 39.64
C ASP A 394 -14.14 -18.32 39.36
N HIS A 395 -14.44 -18.55 38.09
CA HIS A 395 -15.41 -19.56 37.68
C HIS A 395 -14.97 -20.98 38.09
N GLU A 396 -13.70 -21.30 37.92
CA GLU A 396 -13.12 -22.59 38.31
C GLU A 396 -13.18 -22.78 39.84
N ASP A 397 -12.97 -21.74 40.64
CA ASP A 397 -13.08 -21.81 42.10
C ASP A 397 -14.52 -22.03 42.57
N GLU A 398 -15.50 -21.42 41.87
CA GLU A 398 -16.92 -21.66 42.17
C GLU A 398 -17.30 -23.13 41.92
N LEU A 399 -16.78 -23.73 40.84
CA LEU A 399 -17.02 -25.16 40.54
C LEU A 399 -16.43 -26.07 41.64
N ASN A 400 -15.16 -25.83 42.02
CA ASN A 400 -14.52 -26.58 43.10
C ASN A 400 -15.24 -26.39 44.42
N GLY A 401 -15.78 -25.22 44.70
CA GLY A 401 -16.62 -24.97 45.90
C GLY A 401 -17.89 -25.81 45.94
N LYS A 402 -18.55 -25.98 44.79
CA LYS A 402 -19.74 -26.86 44.68
C LYS A 402 -19.38 -28.32 44.89
N ASP A 403 -18.21 -28.75 44.38
CA ASP A 403 -17.75 -30.14 44.58
C ASP A 403 -17.36 -30.42 46.02
N ILE A 404 -16.74 -29.53 46.75
CA ILE A 404 -16.46 -29.63 48.18
C ILE A 404 -17.77 -29.80 48.99
N ALA A 405 -18.80 -29.00 48.66
CA ALA A 405 -20.10 -29.10 49.36
C ALA A 405 -20.78 -30.47 49.12
N ARG A 406 -20.67 -30.99 47.89
CA ARG A 406 -21.17 -32.32 47.53
C ARG A 406 -20.47 -33.43 48.36
N CYS A 407 -19.13 -33.44 48.39
CA CYS A 407 -18.34 -34.42 49.12
C CYS A 407 -18.66 -34.42 50.63
N ASN A 408 -18.83 -33.25 51.24
CA ASN A 408 -19.19 -33.16 52.66
C ASN A 408 -20.58 -33.78 52.96
N SER A 409 -21.58 -33.55 52.09
CA SER A 409 -22.92 -34.16 52.25
C SER A 409 -22.89 -35.70 52.16
N GLU A 410 -21.98 -36.23 51.34
CA GLU A 410 -21.84 -37.67 51.15
C GLU A 410 -21.09 -38.32 52.29
N ILE A 411 -20.11 -37.68 52.90
CA ILE A 411 -19.43 -38.11 54.14
C ILE A 411 -20.42 -38.28 55.29
N GLU A 412 -21.39 -37.38 55.42
CA GLU A 412 -22.44 -37.46 56.43
C GLU A 412 -23.36 -38.72 56.28
N LYS A 413 -23.69 -39.08 55.04
CA LYS A 413 -24.51 -40.27 54.73
C LYS A 413 -23.73 -41.54 54.99
N LEU A 414 -22.45 -41.61 54.64
CA LEU A 414 -21.60 -42.79 54.74
C LEU A 414 -21.16 -43.11 56.19
N THR A 415 -21.22 -42.17 57.08
CA THR A 415 -20.94 -42.38 58.51
C THR A 415 -21.94 -43.38 59.14
N LYS A 416 -22.92 -43.75 58.39
CA LYS A 416 -23.99 -44.65 58.87
C LYS A 416 -23.96 -46.14 58.43
N GLN A 417 -23.11 -46.57 57.49
CA GLN A 417 -23.07 -47.96 56.94
C GLN A 417 -21.63 -48.50 56.75
N LYS A 418 -21.40 -49.81 57.13
CA LYS A 418 -20.08 -50.50 57.00
C LYS A 418 -20.18 -51.87 56.37
N LYS A 419 -19.40 -52.23 55.32
CA LYS A 419 -18.74 -53.54 55.04
C LYS A 419 -17.91 -53.58 53.75
N GLU A 420 -16.86 -54.44 53.62
CA GLU A 420 -15.80 -54.56 52.64
C GLU A 420 -16.08 -55.45 51.42
N ASN A 421 -15.47 -55.13 50.22
CA ASN A 421 -15.59 -55.99 49.05
C ASN A 421 -14.39 -55.88 48.10
N THR A 422 -13.90 -57.01 47.56
CA THR A 422 -12.72 -57.20 46.69
C THR A 422 -12.81 -56.51 45.30
N ALA A 423 -14.01 -56.20 44.85
CA ALA A 423 -14.23 -55.48 43.58
C ALA A 423 -13.65 -54.07 43.61
N ILE A 424 -13.59 -53.44 44.79
CA ILE A 424 -13.10 -52.07 45.01
C ILE A 424 -11.60 -51.96 44.69
N VAL A 425 -10.79 -52.98 45.04
CA VAL A 425 -9.33 -52.99 44.78
C VAL A 425 -9.05 -52.97 43.29
N ASN A 426 -9.85 -53.60 42.45
CA ASN A 426 -9.71 -53.63 41.02
C ASN A 426 -10.12 -52.29 40.40
N ILE A 427 -11.15 -51.64 40.94
CA ILE A 427 -11.58 -50.31 40.49
C ILE A 427 -10.53 -49.26 40.86
N ASP A 428 -9.97 -49.34 42.08
CA ASP A 428 -8.90 -48.44 42.51
C ASP A 428 -7.65 -48.52 41.61
N LYS A 429 -7.30 -49.71 41.16
CA LYS A 429 -6.22 -49.91 40.21
C LYS A 429 -6.50 -49.22 38.84
N LYS A 430 -7.75 -49.31 38.36
CA LYS A 430 -8.21 -48.66 37.13
C LYS A 430 -8.26 -47.14 37.29
N LEU A 431 -8.77 -46.63 38.39
CA LEU A 431 -8.81 -45.21 38.71
C LEU A 431 -7.39 -44.61 38.77
N LYS A 432 -6.46 -45.29 39.43
CA LYS A 432 -5.06 -44.87 39.49
C LYS A 432 -4.42 -44.75 38.10
N GLN A 433 -4.78 -45.64 37.19
CA GLN A 433 -4.30 -45.57 35.81
C GLN A 433 -4.93 -44.41 35.06
N LEU A 434 -6.26 -44.24 35.19
CA LEU A 434 -6.98 -43.11 34.57
C LEU A 434 -6.53 -41.75 35.11
N GLU A 435 -6.20 -41.65 36.38
CA GLU A 435 -5.60 -40.42 36.96
C GLU A 435 -4.21 -40.12 36.39
N ALA A 436 -3.40 -41.16 36.16
CA ALA A 436 -2.10 -41.00 35.48
C ALA A 436 -2.29 -40.54 34.02
N ASP A 437 -3.23 -41.17 33.29
CA ASP A 437 -3.62 -40.81 31.94
C ASP A 437 -4.15 -39.36 31.88
N ARG A 438 -5.00 -38.95 32.83
CA ARG A 438 -5.49 -37.56 32.96
C ARG A 438 -4.36 -36.57 33.17
N LYS A 439 -3.39 -36.90 34.02
CA LYS A 439 -2.25 -36.04 34.31
C LYS A 439 -1.35 -35.87 33.07
N GLU A 440 -1.15 -36.95 32.31
CA GLU A 440 -0.41 -36.92 31.06
C GLU A 440 -1.17 -36.10 30.01
N GLN A 441 -2.47 -36.32 29.88
CA GLN A 441 -3.32 -35.58 28.92
C GLN A 441 -3.39 -34.09 29.28
N SER A 442 -3.52 -33.73 30.55
CA SER A 442 -3.47 -32.33 31.00
C SER A 442 -2.14 -31.68 30.70
N LYS A 443 -1.03 -32.42 30.74
CA LYS A 443 0.28 -31.90 30.32
C LYS A 443 0.31 -31.66 28.82
N LYS A 444 -0.15 -32.61 28.01
CA LYS A 444 -0.26 -32.47 26.56
C LYS A 444 -1.12 -31.28 26.18
N ARG A 445 -2.28 -31.14 26.82
CA ARG A 445 -3.18 -30.02 26.60
C ARG A 445 -2.51 -28.66 26.87
N LYS A 446 -1.78 -28.53 27.98
CA LYS A 446 -1.04 -27.29 28.29
C LYS A 446 0.03 -26.94 27.21
N GLU A 447 0.65 -27.96 26.65
CA GLU A 447 1.61 -27.75 25.55
C GLU A 447 0.90 -27.30 24.27
N ILE A 448 -0.29 -27.86 23.98
CA ILE A 448 -1.14 -27.44 22.86
C ILE A 448 -1.67 -26.02 23.09
N GLU A 449 -2.15 -25.69 24.29
CA GLU A 449 -2.63 -24.36 24.68
C GLU A 449 -1.51 -23.30 24.53
N ALA A 450 -0.29 -23.63 24.91
CA ALA A 450 0.86 -22.73 24.72
C ALA A 450 1.16 -22.48 23.23
N ARG A 451 1.11 -23.54 22.40
CA ARG A 451 1.24 -23.42 20.93
C ARG A 451 0.09 -22.61 20.34
N TYR A 452 -1.14 -22.88 20.76
CA TYR A 452 -2.34 -22.14 20.34
C TYR A 452 -2.19 -20.64 20.65
N GLY A 453 -1.82 -20.31 21.89
CA GLY A 453 -1.62 -18.92 22.31
C GLY A 453 -0.54 -18.20 21.47
N MET A 454 0.56 -18.88 21.17
CA MET A 454 1.62 -18.33 20.35
C MET A 454 1.16 -18.10 18.88
N ILE A 455 0.47 -19.08 18.30
CA ILE A 455 -0.02 -18.97 16.92
C ILE A 455 -1.12 -17.92 16.83
N ALA A 456 -2.05 -17.89 17.79
CA ALA A 456 -3.09 -16.87 17.89
C ALA A 456 -2.50 -15.45 17.98
N PHE A 457 -1.45 -15.28 18.78
CA PHE A 457 -0.72 -14.01 18.87
C PHE A 457 -0.17 -13.59 17.52
N TRP A 458 0.53 -14.49 16.82
CA TRP A 458 1.09 -14.17 15.52
C TRP A 458 0.02 -13.95 14.45
N GLN A 459 -1.04 -14.75 14.43
CA GLN A 459 -2.16 -14.59 13.52
C GLN A 459 -2.84 -13.22 13.69
N PHE A 460 -3.04 -12.79 14.93
CA PHE A 460 -3.62 -11.49 15.24
C PHE A 460 -2.68 -10.36 14.80
N ASN A 461 -1.39 -10.43 15.19
CA ASN A 461 -0.43 -9.37 14.91
C ASN A 461 0.01 -9.30 13.45
N MET A 462 0.02 -10.41 12.73
CA MET A 462 0.27 -10.43 11.28
C MET A 462 -1.00 -10.13 10.46
N GLY A 463 -2.17 -10.19 11.09
CA GLY A 463 -3.45 -9.94 10.44
C GLY A 463 -3.74 -8.48 10.11
N LYS A 464 -4.99 -8.23 9.71
CA LYS A 464 -5.46 -6.92 9.24
C LYS A 464 -5.32 -5.78 10.25
N SER A 465 -5.38 -6.07 11.54
CA SER A 465 -5.28 -5.06 12.61
C SER A 465 -3.86 -4.82 13.12
N GLY A 466 -2.88 -5.58 12.65
CA GLY A 466 -1.49 -5.52 13.08
C GLY A 466 -0.53 -5.11 11.96
N PHE A 467 0.38 -6.02 11.64
CA PHE A 467 1.49 -5.76 10.72
C PHE A 467 1.04 -5.34 9.31
N MET A 468 -0.07 -5.91 8.80
CA MET A 468 -0.62 -5.51 7.49
C MET A 468 -1.03 -4.03 7.48
N THR A 469 -1.68 -3.54 8.53
CA THR A 469 -2.02 -2.11 8.66
C THR A 469 -0.76 -1.25 8.80
N TYR A 470 0.25 -1.70 9.54
CA TYR A 470 1.54 -1.00 9.61
C TYR A 470 2.20 -0.87 8.24
N LEU A 471 2.28 -1.97 7.47
CA LEU A 471 2.82 -1.95 6.11
C LEU A 471 2.00 -1.05 5.19
N ALA A 472 0.68 -1.13 5.26
CA ALA A 472 -0.22 -0.27 4.49
C ALA A 472 0.04 1.21 4.79
N ASN A 473 0.14 1.59 6.06
CA ASN A 473 0.44 2.97 6.45
C ASN A 473 1.82 3.43 5.98
N ARG A 474 2.82 2.55 6.06
CA ARG A 474 4.15 2.83 5.53
C ARG A 474 4.12 3.05 4.01
N SER A 475 3.39 2.19 3.28
CA SER A 475 3.20 2.33 1.83
C SER A 475 2.54 3.64 1.45
N VAL A 476 1.48 4.02 2.18
CA VAL A 476 0.78 5.30 1.99
C VAL A 476 1.75 6.46 2.09
N LYS A 477 2.62 6.47 3.11
CA LYS A 477 3.61 7.54 3.29
C LYS A 477 4.70 7.53 2.23
N ILE A 478 5.09 6.38 1.72
CA ILE A 478 6.02 6.26 0.59
C ILE A 478 5.38 6.84 -0.68
N ILE A 479 4.14 6.45 -1.01
CA ILE A 479 3.40 6.95 -2.17
C ILE A 479 3.17 8.46 -2.06
N GLU A 480 2.75 8.95 -0.89
CA GLU A 480 2.59 10.38 -0.60
C GLU A 480 3.90 11.15 -0.82
N GLY A 481 4.99 10.66 -0.23
CA GLY A 481 6.29 11.30 -0.30
C GLY A 481 6.85 11.37 -1.73
N ILE A 482 6.74 10.28 -2.48
CA ILE A 482 7.26 10.23 -3.85
C ILE A 482 6.38 11.06 -4.81
N THR A 483 5.05 11.00 -4.66
CA THR A 483 4.12 11.84 -5.42
C THR A 483 4.41 13.32 -5.19
N ASN A 484 4.58 13.73 -3.95
CA ASN A 484 4.90 15.10 -3.59
C ASN A 484 6.30 15.51 -4.10
N SER A 485 7.25 14.58 -4.20
CA SER A 485 8.54 14.83 -4.83
C SER A 485 8.40 15.16 -6.31
N TYR A 486 7.56 14.44 -7.05
CA TYR A 486 7.29 14.73 -8.46
C TYR A 486 6.49 16.03 -8.63
N LEU A 487 5.52 16.31 -7.77
CA LEU A 487 4.79 17.59 -7.80
C LEU A 487 5.73 18.79 -7.62
N ARG A 488 6.67 18.70 -6.68
CA ARG A 488 7.72 19.74 -6.54
C ARG A 488 8.59 19.88 -7.77
N LYS A 489 8.96 18.76 -8.41
CA LYS A 489 9.70 18.80 -9.71
C LYS A 489 8.87 19.49 -10.79
N PHE A 490 7.55 19.32 -10.82
CA PHE A 490 6.67 20.03 -11.74
C PHE A 490 6.52 21.53 -11.42
N GLY A 491 7.17 22.02 -10.37
CA GLY A 491 7.14 23.43 -10.01
C GLY A 491 5.76 23.90 -9.54
N VAL A 492 4.91 23.00 -9.07
CA VAL A 492 3.55 23.32 -8.62
C VAL A 492 3.46 23.31 -7.10
N ASP A 493 2.74 24.28 -6.57
CA ASP A 493 2.49 24.42 -5.14
C ASP A 493 1.27 23.58 -4.69
N ILE A 494 1.31 22.33 -5.09
CA ILE A 494 0.28 21.33 -4.79
C ILE A 494 0.93 20.22 -3.98
N SER A 495 0.28 19.78 -2.91
CA SER A 495 0.69 18.61 -2.14
C SER A 495 -0.45 17.63 -1.95
N VAL A 496 -0.13 16.36 -2.00
CA VAL A 496 -1.05 15.26 -1.71
C VAL A 496 -0.86 14.82 -0.27
N ILE A 497 -1.97 14.56 0.41
CA ILE A 497 -2.04 13.95 1.74
C ILE A 497 -2.86 12.68 1.60
N ILE A 498 -2.29 11.55 1.99
CA ILE A 498 -2.96 10.26 1.92
C ILE A 498 -3.15 9.72 3.34
N ASN A 499 -4.39 9.42 3.70
CA ASN A 499 -4.74 8.80 4.97
C ASN A 499 -5.13 7.35 4.72
N GLY A 500 -4.44 6.40 5.37
CA GLY A 500 -4.66 4.95 5.19
C GLY A 500 -5.76 4.37 6.08
N PHE A 501 -6.29 5.14 7.01
CA PHE A 501 -7.33 4.68 7.94
C PHE A 501 -8.22 5.83 8.39
N LYS A 502 -9.44 5.50 8.76
CA LYS A 502 -10.41 6.39 9.36
C LYS A 502 -10.78 5.87 10.74
N VAL A 503 -10.62 6.71 11.75
CA VAL A 503 -11.14 6.42 13.09
C VAL A 503 -12.63 6.77 13.09
N LEU A 504 -13.47 5.79 13.38
CA LEU A 504 -14.91 5.95 13.50
C LEU A 504 -15.24 6.62 14.85
N LYS A 505 -16.45 7.18 14.96
CA LYS A 505 -16.94 7.77 16.22
C LYS A 505 -16.98 6.77 17.40
N SER A 506 -17.03 5.48 17.09
CA SER A 506 -16.94 4.36 18.05
C SER A 506 -15.53 4.10 18.59
N GLY A 507 -14.49 4.79 18.07
CA GLY A 507 -13.09 4.48 18.34
C GLY A 507 -12.53 3.32 17.51
N GLU A 508 -13.35 2.66 16.71
CA GLU A 508 -12.93 1.59 15.81
C GLU A 508 -12.13 2.15 14.64
N VAL A 509 -11.01 1.52 14.30
CA VAL A 509 -10.18 1.89 13.16
C VAL A 509 -10.66 1.13 11.94
N ARG A 510 -11.17 1.86 10.96
CA ARG A 510 -11.55 1.30 9.66
C ARG A 510 -10.50 1.68 8.63
N GLU A 511 -10.00 0.69 7.91
CA GLU A 511 -9.13 0.91 6.77
C GLU A 511 -9.91 1.60 5.64
N LYS A 512 -9.57 2.85 5.38
CA LYS A 512 -10.10 3.63 4.28
C LYS A 512 -9.02 4.55 3.76
N ILE A 513 -8.74 4.45 2.47
CA ILE A 513 -7.68 5.24 1.84
C ILE A 513 -8.30 6.50 1.25
N ASP A 514 -8.27 7.57 2.02
CA ASP A 514 -8.75 8.88 1.58
C ASP A 514 -7.56 9.71 1.06
N VAL A 515 -7.73 10.30 -0.13
CA VAL A 515 -6.74 11.15 -0.78
C VAL A 515 -7.22 12.58 -0.79
N PHE A 516 -6.41 13.46 -0.22
CA PHE A 516 -6.65 14.89 -0.19
C PHE A 516 -5.54 15.61 -0.93
N VAL A 517 -5.88 16.72 -1.54
CA VAL A 517 -4.97 17.61 -2.24
C VAL A 517 -5.08 19.00 -1.62
N THR A 518 -3.95 19.58 -1.28
CA THR A 518 -3.86 20.93 -0.73
C THR A 518 -3.08 21.82 -1.69
N ASN A 519 -3.56 23.04 -1.89
CA ASN A 519 -2.88 24.13 -2.54
C ASN A 519 -2.51 25.12 -1.45
N ASP A 520 -1.30 25.62 -1.43
CA ASP A 520 -0.82 26.66 -0.51
C ASP A 520 -0.98 26.30 1.00
N GLY A 521 -1.17 25.02 1.31
CA GLY A 521 -1.34 24.53 2.68
C GLY A 521 -2.62 24.96 3.39
N ILE A 522 -3.53 25.69 2.74
CA ILE A 522 -4.66 26.34 3.39
C ILE A 522 -5.83 25.39 3.60
N THR A 523 -6.18 24.58 2.60
CA THR A 523 -7.33 23.68 2.74
C THR A 523 -7.12 22.39 1.98
N ALA A 524 -7.08 21.28 2.70
CA ALA A 524 -7.08 19.96 2.07
C ALA A 524 -8.48 19.63 1.56
N LYS A 525 -8.61 19.43 0.25
CA LYS A 525 -9.86 19.00 -0.40
C LYS A 525 -9.71 17.57 -0.92
N PRO A 526 -10.80 16.79 -0.97
CA PRO A 526 -10.77 15.50 -1.64
C PRO A 526 -10.25 15.64 -3.07
N PHE A 527 -9.47 14.68 -3.53
CA PHE A 527 -8.87 14.69 -4.87
C PHE A 527 -9.89 14.99 -5.98
N MET A 528 -11.08 14.37 -5.91
CA MET A 528 -12.15 14.55 -6.90
C MET A 528 -12.74 15.96 -6.93
N ALA A 529 -12.55 16.75 -5.87
CA ALA A 529 -13.06 18.13 -5.77
C ALA A 529 -12.11 19.17 -6.38
N LYS A 530 -10.97 18.74 -6.94
CA LYS A 530 -9.97 19.62 -7.57
C LYS A 530 -10.27 19.88 -9.05
N SER A 531 -9.70 20.97 -9.58
CA SER A 531 -9.80 21.31 -11.01
C SER A 531 -9.18 20.21 -11.90
N GLY A 532 -9.56 20.17 -13.17
CA GLY A 532 -9.02 19.21 -14.14
C GLY A 532 -7.49 19.26 -14.24
N GLY A 533 -6.92 20.45 -14.31
CA GLY A 533 -5.48 20.66 -14.40
C GLY A 533 -4.72 20.24 -13.13
N GLU A 534 -5.28 20.53 -11.95
CA GLU A 534 -4.70 20.08 -10.69
C GLU A 534 -4.72 18.56 -10.58
N ARG A 535 -5.86 17.95 -10.92
CA ARG A 535 -5.99 16.48 -10.93
C ARG A 535 -5.01 15.84 -11.90
N GLY A 536 -4.88 16.39 -13.11
CA GLY A 536 -3.95 15.89 -14.12
C GLY A 536 -2.51 15.87 -13.63
N ARG A 537 -2.04 16.94 -12.99
CA ARG A 537 -0.69 17.01 -12.41
C ARG A 537 -0.48 16.01 -11.27
N VAL A 538 -1.44 15.90 -10.38
CA VAL A 538 -1.40 14.92 -9.27
C VAL A 538 -1.42 13.49 -9.80
N MET A 539 -2.27 13.20 -10.79
CA MET A 539 -2.34 11.88 -11.43
C MET A 539 -1.00 11.52 -12.07
N LEU A 540 -0.43 12.41 -12.86
CA LEU A 540 0.84 12.18 -13.52
C LEU A 540 1.98 11.98 -12.49
N ALA A 541 2.05 12.84 -11.47
CA ALA A 541 3.03 12.69 -10.40
C ALA A 541 2.90 11.36 -9.66
N GLY A 542 1.68 10.92 -9.43
CA GLY A 542 1.39 9.63 -8.79
C GLY A 542 1.75 8.45 -9.68
N VAL A 543 1.41 8.50 -10.96
CA VAL A 543 1.79 7.46 -11.94
C VAL A 543 3.31 7.30 -12.00
N LEU A 544 4.04 8.39 -12.20
CA LEU A 544 5.51 8.39 -12.22
C LEU A 544 6.09 7.90 -10.88
N GLY A 545 5.50 8.32 -9.77
CA GLY A 545 5.91 7.89 -8.44
C GLY A 545 5.73 6.39 -8.21
N ILE A 546 4.58 5.86 -8.56
CA ILE A 546 4.28 4.43 -8.39
C ILE A 546 5.09 3.59 -9.37
N GLN A 547 5.21 4.02 -10.63
CA GLN A 547 6.09 3.36 -11.60
C GLN A 547 7.54 3.28 -11.08
N HIS A 548 8.05 4.36 -10.52
CA HIS A 548 9.38 4.39 -9.91
C HIS A 548 9.50 3.37 -8.77
N LEU A 549 8.50 3.28 -7.90
CA LEU A 549 8.47 2.31 -6.80
C LEU A 549 8.41 0.86 -7.31
N ILE A 550 7.59 0.58 -8.31
CA ILE A 550 7.51 -0.74 -8.95
C ILE A 550 8.86 -1.12 -9.54
N ASN A 551 9.49 -0.21 -10.27
CA ASN A 551 10.81 -0.45 -10.87
C ASN A 551 11.90 -0.68 -9.81
N MET A 552 11.84 0.00 -8.67
CA MET A 552 12.77 -0.20 -7.55
C MET A 552 12.55 -1.52 -6.80
N SER A 553 11.31 -1.98 -6.71
CA SER A 553 10.96 -3.22 -5.99
C SER A 553 11.28 -4.49 -6.79
N THR A 554 11.60 -4.35 -8.08
CA THR A 554 11.84 -5.47 -9.00
C THR A 554 13.35 -5.64 -9.23
N ASP A 555 13.93 -6.74 -8.78
CA ASP A 555 15.38 -7.01 -8.91
C ASP A 555 15.80 -7.17 -10.39
N GLY A 556 16.41 -6.12 -10.93
CA GLY A 556 16.82 -6.03 -12.33
C GLY A 556 15.68 -6.08 -13.35
N GLY A 557 14.42 -6.05 -12.90
CA GLY A 557 13.23 -5.93 -13.73
C GLY A 557 12.77 -4.48 -13.88
N GLY A 558 11.45 -4.33 -14.13
CA GLY A 558 10.82 -3.04 -14.42
C GLY A 558 11.09 -2.56 -15.84
N LEU A 559 10.28 -1.62 -16.29
CA LEU A 559 10.33 -1.08 -17.66
C LEU A 559 10.69 0.42 -17.61
N ASN A 560 11.75 0.79 -18.30
CA ASN A 560 12.16 2.20 -18.45
C ASN A 560 11.38 2.87 -19.59
N PHE A 561 10.08 2.87 -19.49
CA PHE A 561 9.19 3.39 -20.52
C PHE A 561 7.88 3.88 -19.91
N ILE A 562 7.32 4.93 -20.48
CA ILE A 562 5.96 5.38 -20.20
C ILE A 562 5.32 5.96 -21.46
N ALA A 563 4.08 5.57 -21.72
CA ALA A 563 3.25 6.10 -22.79
C ALA A 563 2.08 6.89 -22.18
N LEU A 564 1.89 8.13 -22.62
CA LEU A 564 0.89 9.06 -22.13
C LEU A 564 -0.01 9.49 -23.29
N ASP A 565 -1.23 8.95 -23.38
CA ASP A 565 -2.19 9.31 -24.41
C ASP A 565 -3.16 10.37 -23.87
N GLU A 566 -3.00 11.59 -24.38
CA GLU A 566 -3.84 12.76 -24.05
C GLU A 566 -4.02 13.00 -22.53
N SER A 567 -3.10 12.48 -21.72
CA SER A 567 -3.15 12.55 -20.25
C SER A 567 -3.05 13.98 -19.70
N PHE A 568 -2.78 14.93 -20.58
CA PHE A 568 -2.64 16.37 -20.28
C PHE A 568 -3.85 17.20 -20.69
N SER A 569 -4.94 16.59 -21.19
CA SER A 569 -6.10 17.31 -21.76
C SER A 569 -6.77 18.29 -20.77
N GLY A 570 -6.57 18.11 -19.48
CA GLY A 570 -7.05 19.02 -18.44
C GLY A 570 -6.10 20.16 -18.07
N MET A 571 -4.91 20.25 -18.69
CA MET A 571 -3.91 21.28 -18.42
C MET A 571 -3.91 22.31 -19.55
N ASP A 572 -3.58 23.56 -19.20
CA ASP A 572 -3.32 24.61 -20.21
C ASP A 572 -2.02 24.34 -20.97
N ALA A 573 -1.85 24.95 -22.12
CA ALA A 573 -0.69 24.74 -23.01
C ALA A 573 0.65 24.97 -22.30
N THR A 574 0.75 26.01 -21.51
CA THR A 574 1.96 26.33 -20.74
C THR A 574 2.26 25.27 -19.68
N GLY A 575 1.23 24.75 -19.02
CA GLY A 575 1.37 23.65 -18.06
C GLY A 575 1.83 22.36 -18.72
N GLN A 576 1.32 22.03 -19.90
CA GLN A 576 1.75 20.88 -20.70
C GLN A 576 3.23 21.00 -21.10
N GLU A 577 3.66 22.15 -21.64
CA GLU A 577 5.05 22.40 -22.00
C GLU A 577 6.00 22.25 -20.81
N ASN A 578 5.64 22.83 -19.67
CA ASN A 578 6.46 22.75 -18.46
C ASN A 578 6.61 21.30 -17.99
N VAL A 579 5.55 20.54 -18.01
CA VAL A 579 5.58 19.12 -17.64
C VAL A 579 6.46 18.35 -18.61
N ILE A 580 6.32 18.55 -19.91
CA ILE A 580 7.14 17.85 -20.93
C ILE A 580 8.63 18.19 -20.76
N LYS A 581 8.98 19.46 -20.56
CA LYS A 581 10.38 19.87 -20.28
C LYS A 581 10.97 19.17 -19.06
N ILE A 582 10.17 18.94 -18.04
CA ILE A 582 10.59 18.23 -16.83
C ILE A 582 10.74 16.73 -17.12
N LEU A 583 9.81 16.15 -17.86
CA LEU A 583 9.86 14.75 -18.26
C LEU A 583 11.11 14.45 -19.11
N GLU A 584 11.53 15.38 -19.98
CA GLU A 584 12.78 15.28 -20.76
C GLU A 584 14.03 15.16 -19.89
N GLN A 585 14.01 15.78 -18.70
CA GLN A 585 15.15 15.77 -17.77
C GLN A 585 15.22 14.51 -16.90
N MET A 586 14.19 13.66 -16.94
CA MET A 586 14.10 12.51 -16.03
C MET A 586 14.91 11.28 -16.46
N GLY A 587 15.40 11.25 -17.70
CA GLY A 587 16.15 10.10 -18.23
C GLY A 587 15.31 8.83 -18.42
N ILE A 588 13.97 8.95 -18.37
CA ILE A 588 13.03 7.89 -18.67
C ILE A 588 12.63 8.00 -20.14
N THR A 589 12.42 6.88 -20.81
CA THR A 589 11.87 6.85 -22.16
C THR A 589 10.37 7.14 -22.08
N ILE A 590 9.97 8.32 -22.56
CA ILE A 590 8.59 8.79 -22.45
C ILE A 590 8.04 9.08 -23.84
N MET A 591 6.84 8.63 -24.11
CA MET A 591 6.09 8.98 -25.32
C MET A 591 4.79 9.68 -24.93
N VAL A 592 4.55 10.83 -25.51
CA VAL A 592 3.39 11.67 -25.20
C VAL A 592 2.58 11.93 -26.46
N ILE A 593 1.33 11.57 -26.47
CA ILE A 593 0.39 12.01 -27.51
C ILE A 593 -0.30 13.28 -27.01
N THR A 594 -0.22 14.35 -27.78
CA THR A 594 -0.94 15.60 -27.51
C THR A 594 -1.61 16.13 -28.78
N GLN A 595 -2.70 16.87 -28.59
CA GLN A 595 -3.39 17.56 -29.68
C GLN A 595 -2.84 18.99 -29.88
N ASN A 596 -2.26 19.58 -28.84
CA ASN A 596 -1.73 20.93 -28.87
C ASN A 596 -0.26 20.90 -29.27
N VAL A 597 0.03 21.40 -30.46
CA VAL A 597 1.41 21.64 -30.93
C VAL A 597 1.74 23.10 -30.63
N SER A 598 2.59 23.34 -29.66
CA SER A 598 3.20 24.66 -29.53
C SER A 598 4.51 24.68 -30.30
N ASP A 599 4.84 25.82 -30.93
CA ASP A 599 6.08 26.03 -31.72
C ASP A 599 7.38 25.87 -30.89
N GLY A 600 7.25 25.55 -29.58
CA GLY A 600 8.38 25.43 -28.66
C GLY A 600 8.98 24.01 -28.53
N PHE A 601 8.44 22.99 -29.22
CA PHE A 601 9.01 21.65 -29.17
C PHE A 601 10.23 21.50 -30.08
N ASN A 602 11.28 20.91 -29.52
CA ASN A 602 12.48 20.60 -30.28
C ASN A 602 12.17 19.53 -31.34
N ASN A 603 12.34 19.84 -32.62
CA ASN A 603 12.02 18.93 -33.73
C ASN A 603 12.71 17.55 -33.64
N GLU A 604 13.84 17.48 -32.91
CA GLU A 604 14.57 16.22 -32.73
C GLU A 604 13.83 15.17 -31.88
N ASN A 605 12.87 15.59 -31.01
CA ASN A 605 12.14 14.73 -30.12
C ASN A 605 10.64 14.66 -30.48
N THR A 606 10.33 14.79 -31.76
CA THR A 606 8.95 14.68 -32.26
C THR A 606 8.78 13.48 -33.18
N LEU A 607 7.60 12.86 -33.14
CA LEU A 607 7.16 11.84 -34.07
C LEU A 607 5.84 12.29 -34.72
N ARG A 608 5.86 12.47 -36.03
CA ARG A 608 4.68 12.86 -36.78
C ARG A 608 4.00 11.63 -37.37
N VAL A 609 2.71 11.50 -37.14
CA VAL A 609 1.88 10.45 -37.71
C VAL A 609 0.97 11.06 -38.77
N VAL A 610 1.15 10.69 -40.01
CA VAL A 610 0.34 11.21 -41.13
C VAL A 610 -0.53 10.10 -41.68
N LYS A 611 -1.85 10.38 -41.76
CA LYS A 611 -2.82 9.52 -42.43
C LYS A 611 -3.19 10.11 -43.78
N GLU A 612 -2.93 9.34 -44.83
CA GLU A 612 -3.20 9.73 -46.22
C GLU A 612 -3.83 8.54 -46.96
N ASN A 613 -4.94 8.78 -47.64
CA ASN A 613 -5.69 7.74 -48.34
C ASN A 613 -6.06 6.53 -47.44
N GLY A 614 -6.44 6.79 -46.18
CA GLY A 614 -6.81 5.77 -45.23
C GLY A 614 -5.62 5.08 -44.53
N VAL A 615 -4.37 5.30 -44.99
CA VAL A 615 -3.18 4.64 -44.48
C VAL A 615 -2.37 5.61 -43.60
N SER A 616 -2.02 5.18 -42.41
CA SER A 616 -1.17 5.92 -41.48
C SER A 616 0.29 5.51 -41.58
N ARG A 617 1.19 6.47 -41.43
CA ARG A 617 2.64 6.24 -41.41
C ARG A 617 3.37 7.21 -40.49
N TYR A 618 4.52 6.82 -39.98
CA TYR A 618 5.41 7.71 -39.26
C TYR A 618 6.27 8.51 -40.23
N ILE A 619 6.43 9.79 -39.95
CA ILE A 619 7.39 10.69 -40.62
C ILE A 619 8.28 11.25 -39.51
N SER A 620 9.55 10.93 -39.58
CA SER A 620 10.58 11.43 -38.67
C SER A 620 11.03 12.84 -39.08
#